data_3f5c066279637232f97fe80f1d5db045
#
_entry.id   3f5c066279637232f97fe80f1d5db045
#
_cell.length_a   1.000
_cell.length_b   1.000
_cell.length_c   1.000
_cell.angle_alpha   90.00
_cell.angle_beta   90.00
_cell.angle_gamma   90.00
#
_symmetry.space_group_name_H-M   'P 1'
#
loop_
_entity.id
_entity.type
_entity.pdbx_description
1 polymer ?
#
loop_
_entity_poly.entity_id
_entity_poly.type
_entity_poly.pdbx_seq_one_letter_code
_entity_poly.pdbx_strand_id
1 'polypeptide(L)'
;MCGIAGCVVLPGSRPDRAALERMASALGHRGPDDRGIEVIGSVGLVQTRLAIVDPSPSGHAPMPGPGERWWLTYNGEVFNHAELRSRLGNVAWRGGSDTETLVHALDCWGEDAISQCNGLFAFAALDTQRGRLLLVRDRFGVKPLYAASHGGALWFASEIRALLAAGVPAHPRVDVLRHVVAYGWANGRQTPLEGVDVVLPGTVVSVDVETLEMQERAWYRPAEAVDPERAAALARRPRAELAAEVERELRASVRRRLMADVPLGTMCSGGVDSSLVTAFARDEQPGIVAYNAAVPDQPAADEGPWARRVAEGLGVELRTVDMTAQRWREGLVEAVAHNELPLMHESSVPMAMIAARARADGVKVLLSGEGADELFGGYDFLHHAEYAAFLGPGAQRRQRLEAVRARVAGLVLRRGRGLLSGARRRLERRRSSALTDPPPAGAAVEFHAAVGAASAAAYAHHPGERGALEAQLLSDLSVYLPHLLNRQDKNTMQRSIETRVPFLDPGVVALAVNLPLEVRVTPLRKGVLRDLAAQHLPPEIARRKKVGFGFDVRAYLGDAARPEFLADGRLRDVLGFTREEWAGAIAGFAPDRALRAWTGEVWCRLFLEGEAGAAVDAELWG
;
A
#
# COMPACT_ATOMS: atom_id res chain seq x y z
N MET A 1 -11.95 5.12 9.00
CA MET A 1 -11.77 4.75 7.57
C MET A 1 -13.09 4.39 6.97
N CYS A 2 -13.24 4.62 5.67
CA CYS A 2 -14.55 4.54 5.04
C CYS A 2 -14.43 3.85 3.68
N GLY A 3 -15.54 3.49 3.09
CA GLY A 3 -15.65 3.27 1.67
C GLY A 3 -16.34 4.47 1.04
N ILE A 4 -15.76 5.02 -0.01
CA ILE A 4 -16.38 6.09 -0.80
C ILE A 4 -16.63 5.61 -2.22
N ALA A 5 -17.72 6.08 -2.81
CA ALA A 5 -18.05 5.82 -4.20
C ALA A 5 -18.99 6.90 -4.74
N GLY A 6 -19.21 6.90 -6.04
CA GLY A 6 -20.17 7.79 -6.67
C GLY A 6 -20.05 7.83 -8.17
N CYS A 7 -20.83 8.73 -8.75
CA CYS A 7 -20.79 8.98 -10.19
C CYS A 7 -21.13 10.43 -10.54
N VAL A 8 -20.71 10.85 -11.72
CA VAL A 8 -21.22 12.03 -12.43
C VAL A 8 -21.83 11.53 -13.72
N VAL A 9 -23.09 11.87 -13.98
CA VAL A 9 -23.79 11.53 -15.22
C VAL A 9 -23.98 12.79 -16.08
N LEU A 10 -24.16 12.61 -17.37
CA LEU A 10 -24.41 13.74 -18.29
C LEU A 10 -25.65 14.55 -17.89
N PRO A 11 -25.68 15.87 -18.16
CA PRO A 11 -26.83 16.73 -17.90
C PRO A 11 -28.12 16.19 -18.51
N GLY A 12 -29.21 16.29 -17.76
CA GLY A 12 -30.50 15.72 -18.14
C GLY A 12 -30.73 14.29 -17.72
N SER A 13 -29.68 13.58 -17.29
CA SER A 13 -29.77 12.28 -16.62
C SER A 13 -29.70 12.44 -15.10
N ARG A 14 -30.17 11.43 -14.38
CA ARG A 14 -30.00 11.33 -12.93
C ARG A 14 -29.17 10.11 -12.57
N PRO A 15 -28.32 10.18 -11.54
CA PRO A 15 -27.65 9.02 -11.01
C PRO A 15 -28.64 7.90 -10.66
N ASP A 16 -28.35 6.68 -11.09
CA ASP A 16 -29.16 5.50 -10.71
C ASP A 16 -28.93 5.18 -9.23
N ARG A 17 -29.94 5.44 -8.40
CA ARG A 17 -29.87 5.17 -6.97
C ARG A 17 -29.63 3.68 -6.67
N ALA A 18 -30.18 2.77 -7.47
CA ALA A 18 -29.96 1.34 -7.29
C ALA A 18 -28.49 0.96 -7.55
N ALA A 19 -27.83 1.58 -8.53
CA ALA A 19 -26.39 1.42 -8.74
C ALA A 19 -25.58 1.93 -7.54
N LEU A 20 -25.90 3.13 -7.02
CA LEU A 20 -25.25 3.68 -5.82
C LEU A 20 -25.45 2.77 -4.59
N GLU A 21 -26.62 2.17 -4.44
CA GLU A 21 -26.89 1.21 -3.36
C GLU A 21 -26.09 -0.08 -3.51
N ARG A 22 -25.91 -0.59 -4.73
CA ARG A 22 -25.02 -1.73 -4.99
C ARG A 22 -23.56 -1.39 -4.66
N MET A 23 -23.09 -0.19 -5.05
CA MET A 23 -21.74 0.30 -4.70
C MET A 23 -21.55 0.37 -3.18
N ALA A 24 -22.49 0.94 -2.45
CA ALA A 24 -22.45 1.03 -1.01
C ALA A 24 -22.42 -0.36 -0.35
N SER A 25 -23.21 -1.30 -0.87
CA SER A 25 -23.22 -2.68 -0.37
C SER A 25 -21.87 -3.39 -0.59
N ALA A 26 -21.25 -3.18 -1.75
CA ALA A 26 -19.93 -3.72 -2.07
C ALA A 26 -18.82 -3.17 -1.15
N LEU A 27 -18.99 -1.96 -0.60
CA LEU A 27 -18.06 -1.30 0.32
C LEU A 27 -18.40 -1.46 1.82
N GLY A 28 -19.45 -2.20 2.16
CA GLY A 28 -19.95 -2.31 3.54
C GLY A 28 -18.91 -2.81 4.55
N HIS A 29 -17.98 -3.70 4.12
CA HIS A 29 -16.88 -4.20 4.95
C HIS A 29 -15.88 -3.11 5.35
N ARG A 30 -15.74 -2.02 4.57
CA ARG A 30 -14.87 -0.90 4.90
C ARG A 30 -15.45 -0.03 6.01
N GLY A 31 -16.76 0.15 6.01
CA GLY A 31 -17.42 1.06 6.93
C GLY A 31 -18.77 0.49 7.44
N PRO A 32 -18.75 -0.35 8.47
CA PRO A 32 -19.96 -1.00 8.97
C PRO A 32 -20.79 -0.15 9.93
N ASP A 33 -20.28 1.01 10.38
CA ASP A 33 -20.89 1.79 11.47
C ASP A 33 -22.01 2.73 10.98
N ASP A 34 -21.92 3.23 9.72
CA ASP A 34 -22.92 4.13 9.14
C ASP A 34 -22.86 4.08 7.60
N ARG A 35 -23.95 4.50 6.94
CA ARG A 35 -24.06 4.52 5.48
C ARG A 35 -24.88 5.71 5.01
N GLY A 36 -24.35 6.48 4.05
CA GLY A 36 -25.04 7.60 3.40
C GLY A 36 -24.99 7.52 1.88
N ILE A 37 -26.06 7.98 1.23
CA ILE A 37 -26.18 8.12 -0.23
C ILE A 37 -26.92 9.40 -0.52
N GLU A 38 -26.26 10.33 -1.23
CA GLU A 38 -26.81 11.59 -1.66
C GLU A 38 -26.77 11.76 -3.17
N VAL A 39 -27.79 12.39 -3.72
CA VAL A 39 -27.89 12.72 -5.16
C VAL A 39 -28.10 14.22 -5.30
N ILE A 40 -27.07 14.91 -5.79
CA ILE A 40 -27.04 16.36 -5.95
C ILE A 40 -26.91 16.67 -7.45
N GLY A 41 -28.04 17.01 -8.08
CA GLY A 41 -28.10 17.23 -9.54
C GLY A 41 -27.69 15.97 -10.31
N SER A 42 -26.62 16.07 -11.10
CA SER A 42 -26.03 14.97 -11.91
C SER A 42 -25.00 14.15 -11.14
N VAL A 43 -24.75 14.44 -9.85
CA VAL A 43 -23.73 13.77 -9.04
C VAL A 43 -24.37 12.88 -7.98
N GLY A 44 -23.94 11.61 -7.94
CA GLY A 44 -24.25 10.68 -6.86
C GLY A 44 -23.04 10.45 -5.97
N LEU A 45 -23.21 10.58 -4.66
CA LEU A 45 -22.17 10.37 -3.65
C LEU A 45 -22.59 9.24 -2.70
N VAL A 46 -21.63 8.40 -2.36
CA VAL A 46 -21.82 7.24 -1.46
C VAL A 46 -20.73 7.25 -0.40
N GLN A 47 -21.11 6.97 0.84
CA GLN A 47 -20.19 6.69 1.93
C GLN A 47 -20.62 5.49 2.75
N THR A 48 -19.68 4.60 3.09
CA THR A 48 -19.80 3.64 4.19
C THR A 48 -18.78 4.03 5.25
N ARG A 49 -19.19 4.22 6.50
CA ARG A 49 -18.38 4.84 7.56
C ARG A 49 -17.87 3.81 8.56
N LEU A 50 -16.57 3.82 8.81
CA LEU A 50 -15.95 3.30 10.03
C LEU A 50 -15.66 4.51 10.94
N ALA A 51 -16.43 4.65 11.99
CA ALA A 51 -16.33 5.78 12.91
C ALA A 51 -15.13 5.61 13.85
N ILE A 52 -14.15 6.51 13.73
CA ILE A 52 -12.90 6.51 14.50
C ILE A 52 -12.80 7.81 15.31
N VAL A 53 -12.93 8.96 14.63
CA VAL A 53 -13.03 10.27 15.26
C VAL A 53 -14.48 10.72 15.20
N ASP A 54 -14.99 11.21 16.32
CA ASP A 54 -16.38 11.57 16.53
C ASP A 54 -17.36 10.45 16.12
N PRO A 55 -17.52 9.38 16.92
CA PRO A 55 -18.44 8.29 16.59
C PRO A 55 -19.94 8.69 16.57
N SER A 56 -20.27 9.93 16.89
CA SER A 56 -21.64 10.44 16.92
C SER A 56 -22.25 10.56 15.51
N PRO A 57 -23.57 10.71 15.40
CA PRO A 57 -24.24 10.96 14.11
C PRO A 57 -23.81 12.23 13.40
N SER A 58 -23.15 13.20 14.08
CA SER A 58 -22.63 14.42 13.45
C SER A 58 -21.57 14.15 12.38
N GLY A 59 -20.90 13.01 12.46
CA GLY A 59 -19.94 12.54 11.45
C GLY A 59 -20.56 11.82 10.25
N HIS A 60 -21.91 11.84 10.09
CA HIS A 60 -22.58 11.25 8.92
C HIS A 60 -22.11 11.91 7.61
N ALA A 61 -21.93 11.10 6.57
CA ALA A 61 -21.54 11.57 5.24
C ALA A 61 -22.20 10.69 4.13
N PRO A 62 -22.44 11.24 2.92
CA PRO A 62 -21.86 12.47 2.39
C PRO A 62 -22.25 13.72 3.19
N MET A 63 -21.27 14.56 3.50
CA MET A 63 -21.42 15.69 4.41
C MET A 63 -21.55 17.01 3.65
N PRO A 64 -22.64 17.80 3.85
CA PRO A 64 -22.73 19.14 3.30
C PRO A 64 -21.89 20.14 4.13
N GLY A 65 -21.21 21.03 3.42
CA GLY A 65 -20.57 22.21 3.98
C GLY A 65 -21.54 23.39 4.20
N PRO A 66 -21.02 24.55 4.60
CA PRO A 66 -21.83 25.75 4.78
C PRO A 66 -22.62 26.12 3.52
N GLY A 67 -23.93 26.40 3.70
CA GLY A 67 -24.82 26.76 2.58
C GLY A 67 -24.91 25.70 1.48
N GLU A 68 -24.55 24.47 1.77
CA GLU A 68 -24.56 23.31 0.84
C GLU A 68 -23.77 23.56 -0.46
N ARG A 69 -22.82 24.49 -0.43
CA ARG A 69 -21.92 24.70 -1.55
C ARG A 69 -21.05 23.50 -1.82
N TRP A 70 -20.41 22.96 -0.76
CA TRP A 70 -19.57 21.77 -0.83
C TRP A 70 -20.33 20.55 -0.31
N TRP A 71 -20.16 19.44 -1.01
CA TRP A 71 -20.60 18.12 -0.56
C TRP A 71 -19.41 17.17 -0.59
N LEU A 72 -19.15 16.50 0.53
CA LEU A 72 -17.94 15.69 0.73
C LEU A 72 -18.29 14.24 1.07
N THR A 73 -17.69 13.29 0.33
CA THR A 73 -17.54 11.90 0.75
C THR A 73 -16.05 11.61 0.94
N TYR A 74 -15.69 11.01 2.08
CA TYR A 74 -14.34 11.03 2.59
C TYR A 74 -13.92 9.69 3.21
N ASN A 75 -12.76 9.18 2.77
CA ASN A 75 -12.09 8.01 3.32
C ASN A 75 -10.70 8.42 3.80
N GLY A 76 -10.53 8.64 5.10
CA GLY A 76 -9.24 9.05 5.60
C GLY A 76 -9.25 9.59 7.01
N GLU A 77 -8.15 10.27 7.35
CA GLU A 77 -7.92 10.98 8.60
C GLU A 77 -7.02 12.20 8.38
N VAL A 78 -7.45 13.36 8.82
CA VAL A 78 -6.65 14.60 8.83
C VAL A 78 -6.12 14.83 10.23
N PHE A 79 -4.88 14.41 10.48
CA PHE A 79 -4.27 14.38 11.82
C PHE A 79 -4.05 15.76 12.43
N ASN A 80 -3.96 16.81 11.61
CA ASN A 80 -3.85 18.20 12.09
C ASN A 80 -5.20 18.94 12.06
N HIS A 81 -6.34 18.25 12.07
CA HIS A 81 -7.66 18.90 11.97
C HIS A 81 -7.91 19.93 13.09
N ALA A 82 -7.42 19.67 14.30
CA ALA A 82 -7.55 20.63 15.40
C ALA A 82 -6.80 21.95 15.14
N GLU A 83 -5.61 21.88 14.51
CA GLU A 83 -4.87 23.06 14.05
C GLU A 83 -5.64 23.80 12.94
N LEU A 84 -6.18 23.07 11.97
CA LEU A 84 -6.99 23.66 10.89
C LEU A 84 -8.24 24.34 11.46
N ARG A 85 -8.94 23.73 12.42
CA ARG A 85 -10.07 24.35 13.12
C ARG A 85 -9.70 25.69 13.78
N SER A 86 -8.56 25.73 14.45
CA SER A 86 -8.05 26.96 15.06
C SER A 86 -7.84 28.08 14.03
N ARG A 87 -7.36 27.71 12.82
CA ARG A 87 -7.12 28.66 11.72
C ARG A 87 -8.39 29.07 10.99
N LEU A 88 -9.41 28.23 10.95
CA LEU A 88 -10.73 28.53 10.39
C LEU A 88 -11.50 29.54 11.26
N GLY A 89 -11.10 29.68 12.52
CA GLY A 89 -11.66 30.70 13.41
C GLY A 89 -13.07 30.38 13.91
N ASN A 90 -13.96 31.34 13.88
CA ASN A 90 -15.28 31.25 14.51
C ASN A 90 -16.30 30.53 13.63
N VAL A 91 -16.19 29.21 13.55
CA VAL A 91 -17.11 28.32 12.84
C VAL A 91 -18.08 27.69 13.84
N ALA A 92 -19.35 27.61 13.46
CA ALA A 92 -20.35 26.85 14.23
C ALA A 92 -20.24 25.34 13.95
N TRP A 93 -19.37 24.67 14.70
CA TRP A 93 -19.12 23.23 14.57
C TRP A 93 -20.34 22.41 15.03
N ARG A 94 -20.72 21.39 14.25
CA ARG A 94 -21.80 20.44 14.61
C ARG A 94 -21.26 19.28 15.45
N GLY A 95 -20.00 18.91 15.21
CA GLY A 95 -19.32 17.78 15.85
C GLY A 95 -17.82 17.92 15.96
N GLY A 96 -17.15 16.81 16.27
CA GLY A 96 -15.70 16.71 16.46
C GLY A 96 -14.93 16.19 15.26
N SER A 97 -15.61 15.77 14.16
CA SER A 97 -14.98 15.02 13.08
C SER A 97 -14.01 15.87 12.24
N ASP A 98 -12.94 15.23 11.78
CA ASP A 98 -12.01 15.80 10.80
C ASP A 98 -12.68 16.01 9.43
N THR A 99 -13.69 15.20 9.09
CA THR A 99 -14.54 15.36 7.89
C THR A 99 -15.20 16.73 7.87
N GLU A 100 -15.78 17.17 8.99
CA GLU A 100 -16.38 18.48 9.10
C GLU A 100 -15.33 19.60 8.98
N THR A 101 -14.16 19.38 9.56
CA THR A 101 -13.03 20.31 9.43
C THR A 101 -12.63 20.47 7.96
N LEU A 102 -12.53 19.36 7.22
CA LEU A 102 -12.13 19.37 5.81
C LEU A 102 -13.16 20.08 4.92
N VAL A 103 -14.48 19.85 5.12
CA VAL A 103 -15.50 20.51 4.31
C VAL A 103 -15.54 22.03 4.57
N HIS A 104 -15.31 22.47 5.80
CA HIS A 104 -15.16 23.90 6.12
C HIS A 104 -13.88 24.52 5.56
N ALA A 105 -12.78 23.75 5.58
CA ALA A 105 -11.52 24.19 4.97
C ALA A 105 -11.65 24.37 3.45
N LEU A 106 -12.35 23.46 2.77
CA LEU A 106 -12.67 23.59 1.34
C LEU A 106 -13.54 24.82 1.07
N ASP A 107 -14.49 25.12 1.92
CA ASP A 107 -15.35 26.31 1.76
C ASP A 107 -14.56 27.61 1.91
N CYS A 108 -13.65 27.68 2.91
CA CYS A 108 -12.86 28.88 3.19
C CYS A 108 -11.66 29.06 2.24
N TRP A 109 -10.95 27.98 1.90
CA TRP A 109 -9.67 28.06 1.19
C TRP A 109 -9.70 27.40 -0.19
N GLY A 110 -10.82 26.81 -0.59
CA GLY A 110 -10.93 26.07 -1.85
C GLY A 110 -9.95 24.89 -1.89
N GLU A 111 -9.36 24.65 -3.06
CA GLU A 111 -8.38 23.57 -3.26
C GLU A 111 -7.09 23.73 -2.45
N ASP A 112 -6.74 24.94 -2.00
CA ASP A 112 -5.55 25.18 -1.17
C ASP A 112 -5.64 24.46 0.19
N ALA A 113 -6.84 24.12 0.64
CA ALA A 113 -7.07 23.30 1.83
C ALA A 113 -6.36 21.94 1.75
N ILE A 114 -6.25 21.35 0.56
CA ILE A 114 -5.67 20.02 0.34
C ILE A 114 -4.20 20.00 0.80
N SER A 115 -3.43 20.99 0.40
CA SER A 115 -2.00 21.08 0.71
C SER A 115 -1.72 21.28 2.20
N GLN A 116 -2.68 21.87 2.93
CA GLN A 116 -2.58 22.15 4.36
C GLN A 116 -2.91 20.94 5.24
N CYS A 117 -3.55 19.91 4.70
CA CYS A 117 -3.87 18.70 5.43
C CYS A 117 -2.61 17.83 5.67
N ASN A 118 -2.33 17.52 6.93
CA ASN A 118 -1.45 16.41 7.30
C ASN A 118 -2.35 15.19 7.56
N GLY A 119 -2.42 14.29 6.58
CA GLY A 119 -3.36 13.18 6.65
C GLY A 119 -3.07 12.07 5.65
N LEU A 120 -3.85 11.03 5.75
CA LEU A 120 -3.98 9.96 4.78
C LEU A 120 -5.45 9.95 4.35
N PHE A 121 -5.70 10.13 3.06
CA PHE A 121 -7.07 10.32 2.58
C PHE A 121 -7.26 10.04 1.09
N ALA A 122 -8.48 9.65 0.77
CA ALA A 122 -9.08 9.80 -0.55
C ALA A 122 -10.48 10.40 -0.37
N PHE A 123 -10.85 11.37 -1.17
CA PHE A 123 -12.17 11.96 -1.09
C PHE A 123 -12.71 12.44 -2.44
N ALA A 124 -14.03 12.56 -2.52
CA ALA A 124 -14.69 13.27 -3.58
C ALA A 124 -15.43 14.48 -2.98
N ALA A 125 -15.18 15.66 -3.53
CA ALA A 125 -15.78 16.91 -3.08
C ALA A 125 -16.43 17.65 -4.25
N LEU A 126 -17.76 17.84 -4.16
CA LEU A 126 -18.55 18.56 -5.15
C LEU A 126 -18.65 20.04 -4.75
N ASP A 127 -18.16 20.94 -5.59
CA ASP A 127 -18.47 22.39 -5.53
C ASP A 127 -19.71 22.64 -6.43
N THR A 128 -20.87 22.80 -5.80
CA THR A 128 -22.14 23.01 -6.52
C THR A 128 -22.20 24.36 -7.21
N GLN A 129 -21.47 25.38 -6.73
CA GLN A 129 -21.43 26.70 -7.33
C GLN A 129 -20.58 26.75 -8.61
N ARG A 130 -19.51 25.94 -8.66
CA ARG A 130 -18.62 25.86 -9.82
C ARG A 130 -18.96 24.73 -10.77
N GLY A 131 -19.89 23.85 -10.41
CA GLY A 131 -20.20 22.66 -11.17
C GLY A 131 -19.00 21.72 -11.34
N ARG A 132 -18.20 21.51 -10.28
CA ARG A 132 -16.99 20.69 -10.32
C ARG A 132 -16.96 19.65 -9.22
N LEU A 133 -16.64 18.41 -9.58
CA LEU A 133 -16.29 17.35 -8.64
C LEU A 133 -14.79 17.18 -8.60
N LEU A 134 -14.20 17.24 -7.40
CA LEU A 134 -12.79 16.96 -7.16
C LEU A 134 -12.63 15.53 -6.64
N LEU A 135 -11.83 14.72 -7.30
CA LEU A 135 -11.35 13.44 -6.79
C LEU A 135 -9.91 13.63 -6.32
N VAL A 136 -9.69 13.44 -5.03
CA VAL A 136 -8.41 13.79 -4.39
C VAL A 136 -7.81 12.57 -3.70
N ARG A 137 -6.51 12.35 -3.87
CA ARG A 137 -5.76 11.29 -3.21
C ARG A 137 -4.58 11.85 -2.43
N ASP A 138 -4.30 11.30 -1.25
CA ASP A 138 -3.22 11.75 -0.36
C ASP A 138 -1.82 11.63 -0.99
N ARG A 139 -0.83 12.24 -0.32
CA ARG A 139 0.56 12.40 -0.80
C ARG A 139 1.21 11.12 -1.32
N PHE A 140 0.94 10.00 -0.65
CA PHE A 140 1.59 8.71 -0.93
C PHE A 140 0.61 7.64 -1.43
N GLY A 141 -0.68 7.99 -1.56
CA GLY A 141 -1.73 7.07 -1.98
C GLY A 141 -2.03 5.99 -0.94
N VAL A 142 -1.98 6.35 0.35
CA VAL A 142 -2.32 5.44 1.46
C VAL A 142 -3.76 4.96 1.32
N LYS A 143 -4.67 5.86 0.92
CA LYS A 143 -6.06 5.50 0.66
C LYS A 143 -6.31 5.26 -0.82
N PRO A 144 -6.95 4.14 -1.18
CA PRO A 144 -7.24 3.82 -2.57
C PRO A 144 -8.36 4.70 -3.14
N LEU A 145 -8.23 5.03 -4.43
CA LEU A 145 -9.27 5.69 -5.21
C LEU A 145 -9.13 5.30 -6.68
N TYR A 146 -10.21 4.78 -7.25
CA TYR A 146 -10.30 4.35 -8.64
C TYR A 146 -11.38 5.15 -9.37
N ALA A 147 -11.21 5.30 -10.68
CA ALA A 147 -12.18 5.94 -11.56
C ALA A 147 -12.37 5.14 -12.85
N ALA A 148 -13.58 5.20 -13.41
CA ALA A 148 -13.92 4.56 -14.68
C ALA A 148 -14.95 5.37 -15.45
N SER A 149 -14.74 5.57 -16.77
CA SER A 149 -15.74 6.14 -17.67
C SER A 149 -16.51 5.02 -18.33
N HIS A 150 -17.81 4.93 -18.06
CA HIS A 150 -18.68 3.90 -18.64
C HIS A 150 -20.12 4.36 -18.73
N GLY A 151 -20.81 4.02 -19.83
CA GLY A 151 -22.24 4.28 -20.00
C GLY A 151 -22.62 5.76 -19.98
N GLY A 152 -21.75 6.67 -20.44
CA GLY A 152 -21.98 8.11 -20.41
C GLY A 152 -21.89 8.72 -19.01
N ALA A 153 -21.23 8.04 -18.08
CA ALA A 153 -20.97 8.50 -16.74
C ALA A 153 -19.49 8.30 -16.36
N LEU A 154 -19.00 9.15 -15.46
CA LEU A 154 -17.77 8.90 -14.71
C LEU A 154 -18.14 8.28 -13.37
N TRP A 155 -17.59 7.11 -13.07
CA TRP A 155 -17.73 6.39 -11.81
C TRP A 155 -16.44 6.48 -11.01
N PHE A 156 -16.52 6.55 -9.69
CA PHE A 156 -15.36 6.49 -8.81
C PHE A 156 -15.65 5.66 -7.56
N ALA A 157 -14.62 5.02 -6.99
CA ALA A 157 -14.77 4.25 -5.75
C ALA A 157 -13.42 3.98 -5.07
N SER A 158 -13.48 3.68 -3.77
CA SER A 158 -12.33 3.16 -2.99
C SER A 158 -11.87 1.79 -3.46
N GLU A 159 -12.76 0.98 -4.04
CA GLU A 159 -12.46 -0.39 -4.50
C GLU A 159 -13.08 -0.66 -5.88
N ILE A 160 -12.40 -1.48 -6.66
CA ILE A 160 -12.83 -1.87 -8.02
C ILE A 160 -14.17 -2.60 -7.99
N ARG A 161 -14.40 -3.46 -6.97
CA ARG A 161 -15.68 -4.19 -6.83
C ARG A 161 -16.89 -3.29 -6.79
N ALA A 162 -16.76 -2.08 -6.25
CA ALA A 162 -17.85 -1.12 -6.24
C ALA A 162 -18.15 -0.56 -7.64
N LEU A 163 -17.12 -0.37 -8.47
CA LEU A 163 -17.29 0.00 -9.88
C LEU A 163 -17.98 -1.12 -10.67
N LEU A 164 -17.57 -2.37 -10.46
CA LEU A 164 -18.20 -3.52 -11.09
C LEU A 164 -19.66 -3.69 -10.62
N ALA A 165 -19.95 -3.44 -9.35
CA ALA A 165 -21.32 -3.46 -8.81
C ALA A 165 -22.21 -2.36 -9.41
N ALA A 166 -21.61 -1.24 -9.88
CA ALA A 166 -22.33 -0.21 -10.63
C ALA A 166 -22.63 -0.60 -12.08
N GLY A 167 -21.99 -1.65 -12.61
CA GLY A 167 -22.15 -2.12 -13.98
C GLY A 167 -20.98 -1.79 -14.90
N VAL A 168 -19.86 -1.29 -14.37
CA VAL A 168 -18.62 -1.16 -15.15
C VAL A 168 -18.15 -2.54 -15.58
N PRO A 169 -17.88 -2.81 -16.87
CA PRO A 169 -17.52 -4.13 -17.34
C PRO A 169 -16.13 -4.57 -16.90
N ALA A 170 -15.96 -5.87 -16.65
CA ALA A 170 -14.69 -6.48 -16.25
C ALA A 170 -13.95 -7.04 -17.47
N HIS A 171 -13.43 -6.19 -18.35
CA HIS A 171 -12.57 -6.63 -19.46
C HIS A 171 -11.10 -6.62 -19.06
N PRO A 172 -10.33 -7.68 -19.35
CA PRO A 172 -8.94 -7.76 -18.93
C PRO A 172 -8.03 -6.87 -19.81
N ARG A 173 -7.23 -6.02 -19.17
CA ARG A 173 -6.10 -5.33 -19.81
C ARG A 173 -4.88 -6.27 -19.75
N VAL A 174 -4.71 -7.03 -20.83
CA VAL A 174 -3.80 -8.19 -20.89
C VAL A 174 -2.33 -7.82 -20.64
N ASP A 175 -1.85 -6.71 -21.16
CA ASP A 175 -0.48 -6.22 -20.98
C ASP A 175 -0.19 -5.86 -19.51
N VAL A 176 -1.12 -5.20 -18.84
CA VAL A 176 -1.01 -4.87 -17.41
C VAL A 176 -1.12 -6.13 -16.56
N LEU A 177 -2.05 -7.04 -16.87
CA LEU A 177 -2.16 -8.31 -16.14
C LEU A 177 -0.88 -9.15 -16.28
N ARG A 178 -0.29 -9.21 -17.48
CA ARG A 178 1.00 -9.87 -17.72
C ARG A 178 2.10 -9.24 -16.88
N HIS A 179 2.14 -7.92 -16.80
CA HIS A 179 3.10 -7.19 -15.97
C HIS A 179 2.91 -7.51 -14.47
N VAL A 180 1.66 -7.52 -13.97
CA VAL A 180 1.34 -7.87 -12.58
C VAL A 180 1.77 -9.30 -12.24
N VAL A 181 1.51 -10.27 -13.12
CA VAL A 181 1.97 -11.66 -12.91
C VAL A 181 3.49 -11.76 -12.92
N ALA A 182 4.18 -10.98 -13.77
CA ALA A 182 5.64 -11.01 -13.85
C ALA A 182 6.30 -10.33 -12.64
N TYR A 183 5.83 -9.15 -12.24
CA TYR A 183 6.50 -8.26 -11.28
C TYR A 183 5.76 -8.07 -9.95
N GLY A 184 4.45 -8.33 -9.89
CA GLY A 184 3.64 -8.26 -8.66
C GLY A 184 2.80 -7.00 -8.53
N TRP A 185 3.00 -5.97 -9.34
CA TRP A 185 2.25 -4.72 -9.29
C TRP A 185 2.03 -4.10 -10.67
N ALA A 186 1.01 -3.25 -10.79
CA ALA A 186 0.78 -2.43 -11.97
C ALA A 186 1.45 -1.06 -11.78
N ASN A 187 1.98 -0.48 -12.84
CA ASN A 187 2.65 0.82 -12.80
C ASN A 187 1.76 1.94 -13.35
N GLY A 188 1.87 3.12 -12.74
CA GLY A 188 1.08 4.28 -13.14
C GLY A 188 -0.39 4.12 -12.78
N ARG A 189 -1.26 4.65 -13.65
CA ARG A 189 -2.70 4.67 -13.39
C ARG A 189 -3.46 3.41 -13.79
N GLN A 190 -2.89 2.59 -14.67
CA GLN A 190 -3.61 1.46 -15.25
C GLN A 190 -3.79 0.32 -14.26
N THR A 191 -5.00 -0.26 -14.23
CA THR A 191 -5.30 -1.52 -13.55
C THR A 191 -5.36 -2.68 -14.55
N PRO A 192 -5.38 -3.94 -14.11
CA PRO A 192 -5.62 -5.08 -14.99
C PRO A 192 -7.02 -5.14 -15.64
N LEU A 193 -7.89 -4.16 -15.37
CA LEU A 193 -9.18 -4.02 -16.03
C LEU A 193 -9.19 -2.82 -16.98
N GLU A 194 -9.67 -3.02 -18.21
CA GLU A 194 -9.83 -1.95 -19.18
C GLU A 194 -10.84 -0.90 -18.69
N GLY A 195 -10.53 0.37 -18.92
CA GLY A 195 -11.38 1.49 -18.53
C GLY A 195 -11.40 1.79 -17.03
N VAL A 196 -10.75 0.98 -16.19
CA VAL A 196 -10.62 1.25 -14.75
C VAL A 196 -9.21 1.71 -14.45
N ASP A 197 -9.07 2.95 -13.99
CA ASP A 197 -7.78 3.54 -13.65
C ASP A 197 -7.72 3.95 -12.18
N VAL A 198 -6.51 3.97 -11.62
CA VAL A 198 -6.26 4.48 -10.26
C VAL A 198 -5.99 5.97 -10.32
N VAL A 199 -6.56 6.75 -9.40
CA VAL A 199 -6.12 8.13 -9.15
C VAL A 199 -4.73 8.08 -8.50
N LEU A 200 -3.76 8.75 -9.10
CA LEU A 200 -2.36 8.70 -8.66
C LEU A 200 -2.16 9.35 -7.27
N PRO A 201 -1.16 8.94 -6.49
CA PRO A 201 -0.78 9.61 -5.25
C PRO A 201 -0.51 11.10 -5.45
N GLY A 202 -0.88 11.94 -4.47
CA GLY A 202 -0.63 13.38 -4.52
C GLY A 202 -1.34 14.11 -5.66
N THR A 203 -2.49 13.61 -6.11
CA THR A 203 -3.19 14.10 -7.31
C THR A 203 -4.61 14.57 -6.97
N VAL A 204 -5.03 15.61 -7.67
CA VAL A 204 -6.43 16.06 -7.81
C VAL A 204 -6.86 15.83 -9.24
N VAL A 205 -7.99 15.16 -9.45
CA VAL A 205 -8.71 15.10 -10.70
C VAL A 205 -9.96 15.96 -10.57
N SER A 206 -10.01 17.06 -11.31
CA SER A 206 -11.17 17.94 -11.39
C SER A 206 -12.05 17.53 -12.55
N VAL A 207 -13.32 17.25 -12.28
CA VAL A 207 -14.33 16.81 -13.23
C VAL A 207 -15.37 17.90 -13.38
N ASP A 208 -15.57 18.39 -14.60
CA ASP A 208 -16.67 19.27 -14.91
C ASP A 208 -17.97 18.45 -14.98
N VAL A 209 -18.98 18.82 -14.19
CA VAL A 209 -20.21 18.00 -14.06
C VAL A 209 -21.15 18.12 -15.27
N GLU A 210 -20.93 19.11 -16.12
CA GLU A 210 -21.74 19.31 -17.33
C GLU A 210 -21.15 18.59 -18.55
N THR A 211 -19.82 18.58 -18.67
CA THR A 211 -19.13 18.03 -19.85
C THR A 211 -18.47 16.69 -19.61
N LEU A 212 -18.27 16.29 -18.35
CA LEU A 212 -17.45 15.15 -17.90
C LEU A 212 -15.96 15.29 -18.28
N GLU A 213 -15.52 16.48 -18.69
CA GLU A 213 -14.11 16.73 -18.93
C GLU A 213 -13.31 16.61 -17.63
N MET A 214 -12.19 15.91 -17.69
CA MET A 214 -11.30 15.68 -16.56
C MET A 214 -9.99 16.45 -16.74
N GLN A 215 -9.57 17.16 -15.70
CA GLN A 215 -8.27 17.80 -15.62
C GLN A 215 -7.53 17.25 -14.41
N GLU A 216 -6.32 16.74 -14.64
CA GLU A 216 -5.48 16.17 -13.59
C GLU A 216 -4.35 17.12 -13.21
N ARG A 217 -4.13 17.28 -11.91
CA ARG A 217 -3.05 18.10 -11.36
C ARG A 217 -2.42 17.40 -10.17
N ALA A 218 -1.10 17.24 -10.18
CA ALA A 218 -0.37 16.89 -8.97
C ALA A 218 -0.39 18.08 -8.01
N TRP A 219 -0.75 17.82 -6.75
CA TRP A 219 -0.67 18.81 -5.67
C TRP A 219 0.51 18.50 -4.72
N TYR A 220 1.12 17.32 -4.84
CA TYR A 220 2.31 16.91 -4.13
C TYR A 220 3.12 15.91 -4.96
N ARG A 221 4.44 16.05 -4.93
CA ARG A 221 5.40 15.07 -5.46
C ARG A 221 6.52 14.90 -4.45
N PRO A 222 6.96 13.66 -4.13
CA PRO A 222 8.07 13.44 -3.19
C PRO A 222 9.36 14.18 -3.57
N ALA A 223 9.62 14.38 -4.86
CA ALA A 223 10.78 15.12 -5.37
C ALA A 223 10.80 16.60 -4.90
N GLU A 224 9.64 17.20 -4.65
CA GLU A 224 9.51 18.58 -4.19
C GLU A 224 9.89 18.75 -2.71
N ALA A 225 10.00 17.66 -1.95
CA ALA A 225 10.46 17.68 -0.56
C ALA A 225 12.00 17.71 -0.44
N VAL A 226 12.72 17.50 -1.55
CA VAL A 226 14.19 17.59 -1.59
C VAL A 226 14.60 19.05 -1.67
N ASP A 227 15.32 19.51 -0.65
CA ASP A 227 15.84 20.88 -0.52
C ASP A 227 17.37 20.84 -0.38
N PRO A 228 18.13 21.26 -1.42
CA PRO A 228 19.58 21.23 -1.39
C PRO A 228 20.21 22.08 -0.28
N GLU A 229 19.59 23.20 0.09
CA GLU A 229 20.12 24.07 1.16
C GLU A 229 19.93 23.39 2.53
N ARG A 230 18.75 22.82 2.76
CA ARG A 230 18.48 22.00 3.95
C ARG A 230 19.38 20.80 4.03
N ALA A 231 19.57 20.06 2.93
CA ALA A 231 20.49 18.91 2.86
C ALA A 231 21.94 19.33 3.22
N ALA A 232 22.43 20.44 2.67
CA ALA A 232 23.74 20.96 2.99
C ALA A 232 23.87 21.41 4.45
N ALA A 233 22.83 21.98 5.05
CA ALA A 233 22.81 22.34 6.47
C ALA A 233 22.84 21.10 7.37
N LEU A 234 22.04 20.07 7.06
CA LEU A 234 22.00 18.80 7.81
C LEU A 234 23.34 18.05 7.69
N ALA A 235 24.02 18.09 6.54
CA ALA A 235 25.31 17.42 6.33
C ALA A 235 26.43 17.95 7.23
N ARG A 236 26.30 19.14 7.79
CA ARG A 236 27.30 19.75 8.72
C ARG A 236 27.09 19.35 10.17
N ARG A 237 25.98 18.71 10.49
CA ARG A 237 25.59 18.39 11.87
C ARG A 237 26.10 17.01 12.29
N PRO A 238 26.44 16.83 13.58
CA PRO A 238 26.80 15.55 14.12
C PRO A 238 25.68 14.51 13.99
N ARG A 239 26.01 13.26 13.72
CA ARG A 239 25.05 12.16 13.55
C ARG A 239 24.10 12.01 14.75
N ALA A 240 24.59 12.23 15.98
CA ALA A 240 23.75 12.15 17.19
C ALA A 240 22.64 13.21 17.20
N GLU A 241 22.92 14.42 16.75
CA GLU A 241 21.89 15.48 16.64
C GLU A 241 20.85 15.15 15.57
N LEU A 242 21.30 14.59 14.44
CA LEU A 242 20.39 14.16 13.38
C LEU A 242 19.51 13.00 13.83
N ALA A 243 20.07 12.06 14.60
CA ALA A 243 19.29 10.98 15.20
C ALA A 243 18.22 11.51 16.17
N ALA A 244 18.58 12.46 17.04
CA ALA A 244 17.62 13.10 17.94
C ALA A 244 16.52 13.88 17.17
N GLU A 245 16.85 14.47 16.03
CA GLU A 245 15.86 15.13 15.18
C GLU A 245 14.90 14.13 14.52
N VAL A 246 15.41 13.02 14.01
CA VAL A 246 14.57 11.92 13.47
C VAL A 246 13.65 11.37 14.56
N GLU A 247 14.17 11.15 15.77
CA GLU A 247 13.36 10.72 16.91
C GLU A 247 12.23 11.70 17.21
N ARG A 248 12.54 12.99 17.32
CA ARG A 248 11.55 14.03 17.61
C ARG A 248 10.44 14.05 16.56
N GLU A 249 10.78 14.02 15.26
CA GLU A 249 9.81 14.03 14.18
C GLU A 249 8.97 12.75 14.16
N LEU A 250 9.59 11.60 14.38
CA LEU A 250 8.87 10.32 14.39
C LEU A 250 7.94 10.19 15.61
N ARG A 251 8.37 10.66 16.81
CA ARG A 251 7.50 10.73 18.00
C ARG A 251 6.32 11.67 17.78
N ALA A 252 6.55 12.83 17.20
CA ALA A 252 5.49 13.78 16.85
C ALA A 252 4.51 13.17 15.83
N SER A 253 5.02 12.42 14.87
CA SER A 253 4.20 11.69 13.91
C SER A 253 3.35 10.61 14.57
N VAL A 254 3.95 9.78 15.44
CA VAL A 254 3.22 8.75 16.19
C VAL A 254 2.11 9.39 17.03
N ARG A 255 2.43 10.44 17.80
CA ARG A 255 1.45 11.16 18.63
C ARG A 255 0.26 11.65 17.82
N ARG A 256 0.48 12.27 16.65
CA ARG A 256 -0.61 12.69 15.76
C ARG A 256 -1.48 11.51 15.31
N ARG A 257 -0.88 10.35 15.05
CA ARG A 257 -1.57 9.16 14.56
C ARG A 257 -2.25 8.31 15.65
N LEU A 258 -2.07 8.68 16.91
CA LEU A 258 -2.83 8.14 18.04
C LEU A 258 -4.18 8.85 18.25
N MET A 259 -4.48 9.90 17.49
CA MET A 259 -5.76 10.59 17.53
C MET A 259 -6.90 9.63 17.13
N ALA A 260 -7.71 9.23 18.09
CA ALA A 260 -8.87 8.37 17.91
C ALA A 260 -9.76 8.40 19.16
N ASP A 261 -11.07 8.28 18.97
CA ASP A 261 -12.06 8.11 20.04
C ASP A 261 -12.43 6.63 20.25
N VAL A 262 -11.64 5.73 19.67
CA VAL A 262 -11.82 4.27 19.70
C VAL A 262 -10.50 3.56 20.05
N PRO A 263 -10.54 2.30 20.53
CA PRO A 263 -9.31 1.55 20.81
C PRO A 263 -8.42 1.39 19.57
N LEU A 264 -7.11 1.53 19.80
CA LEU A 264 -6.08 1.35 18.79
C LEU A 264 -4.93 0.47 19.30
N GLY A 265 -4.11 -0.03 18.37
CA GLY A 265 -2.96 -0.88 18.63
C GLY A 265 -1.83 -0.65 17.63
N THR A 266 -0.84 -1.52 17.66
CA THR A 266 0.30 -1.50 16.73
C THR A 266 0.51 -2.85 16.07
N MET A 267 1.03 -2.86 14.84
CA MET A 267 1.59 -4.06 14.22
C MET A 267 3.07 -4.17 14.61
N CYS A 268 3.48 -5.26 15.25
CA CYS A 268 4.85 -5.46 15.72
C CYS A 268 5.44 -6.76 15.19
N SER A 269 6.31 -6.69 14.19
CA SER A 269 7.04 -7.85 13.65
C SER A 269 8.35 -8.14 14.39
N GLY A 270 8.74 -7.31 15.37
CA GLY A 270 10.08 -7.37 15.96
C GLY A 270 11.19 -6.87 15.03
N GLY A 271 10.85 -6.26 13.90
CA GLY A 271 11.76 -5.47 13.07
C GLY A 271 11.97 -4.06 13.64
N VAL A 272 13.05 -3.38 13.22
CA VAL A 272 13.41 -2.05 13.74
C VAL A 272 12.24 -1.06 13.63
N ASP A 273 11.59 -1.00 12.47
CA ASP A 273 10.59 0.01 12.13
C ASP A 273 9.32 -0.12 12.96
N SER A 274 8.69 -1.29 12.90
CA SER A 274 7.46 -1.59 13.64
C SER A 274 7.69 -1.53 15.16
N SER A 275 8.89 -1.92 15.61
CA SER A 275 9.24 -1.89 17.03
C SER A 275 9.45 -0.47 17.54
N LEU A 276 10.06 0.45 16.76
CA LEU A 276 10.16 1.87 17.11
C LEU A 276 8.78 2.53 17.17
N VAL A 277 7.91 2.24 16.19
CA VAL A 277 6.52 2.74 16.23
C VAL A 277 5.80 2.25 17.49
N THR A 278 5.94 0.96 17.83
CA THR A 278 5.35 0.39 19.04
C THR A 278 5.91 1.02 20.31
N ALA A 279 7.23 1.25 20.39
CA ALA A 279 7.86 1.89 21.54
C ALA A 279 7.35 3.30 21.76
N PHE A 280 7.30 4.11 20.70
CA PHE A 280 6.83 5.49 20.78
C PHE A 280 5.32 5.59 21.03
N ALA A 281 4.55 4.66 20.48
CA ALA A 281 3.11 4.59 20.75
C ALA A 281 2.83 4.20 22.22
N ARG A 282 3.60 3.28 22.80
CA ARG A 282 3.54 2.89 24.24
C ARG A 282 3.87 4.09 25.15
N ASP A 283 4.86 4.90 24.78
CA ASP A 283 5.25 6.07 25.58
C ASP A 283 4.12 7.13 25.63
N GLU A 284 3.39 7.31 24.54
CA GLU A 284 2.26 8.22 24.47
C GLU A 284 0.95 7.64 25.03
N GLN A 285 0.74 6.33 24.88
CA GLN A 285 -0.48 5.62 25.31
C GLN A 285 -0.10 4.33 26.03
N PRO A 286 0.13 4.40 27.36
CA PRO A 286 0.33 3.21 28.18
C PRO A 286 -0.86 2.25 28.07
N GLY A 287 -0.57 0.96 27.91
CA GLY A 287 -1.61 -0.06 27.72
C GLY A 287 -1.98 -0.35 26.27
N ILE A 288 -1.31 0.29 25.28
CA ILE A 288 -1.47 -0.08 23.87
C ILE A 288 -1.09 -1.55 23.65
N VAL A 289 -1.87 -2.24 22.78
CA VAL A 289 -1.65 -3.65 22.46
C VAL A 289 -0.91 -3.77 21.12
N ALA A 290 0.06 -4.66 21.07
CA ALA A 290 0.77 -5.02 19.85
C ALA A 290 0.21 -6.31 19.23
N TYR A 291 0.17 -6.37 17.89
CA TYR A 291 -0.32 -7.50 17.13
C TYR A 291 0.76 -8.05 16.20
N ASN A 292 0.85 -9.37 16.12
CA ASN A 292 1.83 -10.09 15.29
C ASN A 292 1.20 -11.33 14.67
N ALA A 293 1.76 -11.78 13.53
CA ALA A 293 1.53 -13.11 12.98
C ALA A 293 2.81 -13.94 13.09
N ALA A 294 2.72 -15.10 13.71
CA ALA A 294 3.79 -16.10 13.77
C ALA A 294 3.62 -17.12 12.64
N VAL A 295 4.73 -17.72 12.21
CA VAL A 295 4.78 -18.74 11.16
C VAL A 295 5.38 -20.03 11.74
N PRO A 296 4.63 -20.76 12.60
CA PRO A 296 5.18 -21.88 13.35
C PRO A 296 5.68 -23.04 12.47
N ASP A 297 5.08 -23.22 11.29
CA ASP A 297 5.47 -24.27 10.33
C ASP A 297 6.81 -23.98 9.63
N GLN A 298 7.30 -22.73 9.68
CA GLN A 298 8.56 -22.31 9.06
C GLN A 298 9.40 -21.46 10.04
N PRO A 299 10.05 -22.06 11.02
CA PRO A 299 10.76 -21.34 12.10
C PRO A 299 11.84 -20.36 11.62
N ALA A 300 12.43 -20.60 10.43
CA ALA A 300 13.43 -19.70 9.85
C ALA A 300 12.84 -18.38 9.34
N ALA A 301 11.55 -18.37 9.04
CA ALA A 301 10.79 -17.20 8.58
C ALA A 301 9.94 -16.58 9.71
N ASP A 302 9.86 -17.24 10.88
CA ASP A 302 9.01 -16.82 11.99
C ASP A 302 9.57 -15.57 12.69
N GLU A 303 8.81 -14.51 12.65
CA GLU A 303 9.10 -13.26 13.37
C GLU A 303 8.51 -13.23 14.80
N GLY A 304 7.66 -14.18 15.16
CA GLY A 304 7.01 -14.26 16.47
C GLY A 304 7.95 -14.16 17.67
N PRO A 305 9.08 -14.90 17.71
CA PRO A 305 10.05 -14.78 18.81
C PRO A 305 10.64 -13.37 18.95
N TRP A 306 10.83 -12.66 17.86
CA TRP A 306 11.37 -11.29 17.88
C TRP A 306 10.33 -10.28 18.35
N ALA A 307 9.09 -10.40 17.87
CA ALA A 307 7.98 -9.58 18.35
C ALA A 307 7.76 -9.75 19.86
N ARG A 308 7.88 -10.98 20.37
CA ARG A 308 7.77 -11.28 21.80
C ARG A 308 8.87 -10.59 22.61
N ARG A 309 10.13 -10.66 22.17
CA ARG A 309 11.24 -9.96 22.83
C ARG A 309 11.05 -8.44 22.90
N VAL A 310 10.54 -7.85 21.81
CA VAL A 310 10.20 -6.43 21.80
C VAL A 310 9.10 -6.13 22.80
N ALA A 311 8.03 -6.90 22.80
CA ALA A 311 6.89 -6.70 23.69
C ALA A 311 7.28 -6.84 25.16
N GLU A 312 8.05 -7.88 25.51
CA GLU A 312 8.60 -8.09 26.86
C GLU A 312 9.51 -6.93 27.29
N GLY A 313 10.43 -6.50 26.40
CA GLY A 313 11.36 -5.40 26.69
C GLY A 313 10.66 -4.04 26.86
N LEU A 314 9.53 -3.84 26.19
CA LEU A 314 8.72 -2.63 26.28
C LEU A 314 7.62 -2.71 27.36
N GLY A 315 7.32 -3.87 27.91
CA GLY A 315 6.16 -4.07 28.79
C GLY A 315 4.82 -3.89 28.08
N VAL A 316 4.72 -4.27 26.80
CA VAL A 316 3.53 -4.17 25.97
C VAL A 316 2.88 -5.54 25.83
N GLU A 317 1.56 -5.61 25.92
CA GLU A 317 0.82 -6.84 25.62
C GLU A 317 0.95 -7.20 24.14
N LEU A 318 1.37 -8.44 23.84
CA LEU A 318 1.47 -8.95 22.47
C LEU A 318 0.39 -9.99 22.20
N ARG A 319 -0.41 -9.77 21.17
CA ARG A 319 -1.39 -10.74 20.66
C ARG A 319 -0.91 -11.31 19.34
N THR A 320 -0.55 -12.59 19.36
CA THR A 320 -0.04 -13.31 18.20
C THR A 320 -1.13 -14.18 17.59
N VAL A 321 -1.21 -14.19 16.25
CA VAL A 321 -1.98 -15.15 15.48
C VAL A 321 -1.04 -16.14 14.81
N ASP A 322 -1.33 -17.44 14.92
CA ASP A 322 -0.54 -18.48 14.28
C ASP A 322 -1.03 -18.67 12.84
N MET A 323 -0.18 -18.34 11.89
CA MET A 323 -0.39 -18.54 10.48
C MET A 323 0.21 -19.87 10.06
N THR A 324 -0.63 -20.91 10.02
CA THR A 324 -0.28 -22.24 9.52
C THR A 324 -0.56 -22.36 8.03
N ALA A 325 0.00 -23.37 7.37
CA ALA A 325 -0.29 -23.67 5.98
C ALA A 325 -1.79 -23.82 5.70
N GLN A 326 -2.53 -24.46 6.60
CA GLN A 326 -3.98 -24.61 6.48
C GLN A 326 -4.69 -23.24 6.51
N ARG A 327 -4.42 -22.41 7.51
CA ARG A 327 -5.05 -21.08 7.64
C ARG A 327 -4.69 -20.16 6.48
N TRP A 328 -3.47 -20.28 5.97
CA TRP A 328 -3.06 -19.52 4.81
C TRP A 328 -3.88 -19.91 3.56
N ARG A 329 -4.06 -21.23 3.34
CA ARG A 329 -4.92 -21.72 2.24
C ARG A 329 -6.37 -21.25 2.38
N GLU A 330 -6.96 -21.40 3.56
CA GLU A 330 -8.32 -20.94 3.87
C GLU A 330 -8.55 -19.45 3.61
N GLY A 331 -7.50 -18.62 3.77
CA GLY A 331 -7.57 -17.18 3.55
C GLY A 331 -7.19 -16.70 2.15
N LEU A 332 -6.66 -17.57 1.27
CA LEU A 332 -6.05 -17.15 0.01
C LEU A 332 -7.04 -16.50 -0.96
N VAL A 333 -8.17 -17.18 -1.23
CA VAL A 333 -9.19 -16.69 -2.17
C VAL A 333 -9.82 -15.39 -1.67
N GLU A 334 -10.12 -15.31 -0.38
CA GLU A 334 -10.63 -14.09 0.24
C GLU A 334 -9.62 -12.93 0.14
N ALA A 335 -8.33 -13.21 0.37
CA ALA A 335 -7.27 -12.20 0.22
C ALA A 335 -7.18 -11.66 -1.21
N VAL A 336 -7.28 -12.52 -2.24
CA VAL A 336 -7.33 -12.09 -3.65
C VAL A 336 -8.57 -11.26 -3.93
N ALA A 337 -9.74 -11.72 -3.44
CA ALA A 337 -11.00 -11.02 -3.61
C ALA A 337 -10.94 -9.59 -3.06
N HIS A 338 -10.37 -9.37 -1.87
CA HIS A 338 -10.25 -8.05 -1.26
C HIS A 338 -9.06 -7.23 -1.78
N ASN A 339 -7.96 -7.88 -2.18
CA ASN A 339 -6.85 -7.18 -2.81
C ASN A 339 -7.22 -6.65 -4.22
N GLU A 340 -8.17 -7.30 -4.90
CA GLU A 340 -8.66 -6.99 -6.26
C GLU A 340 -7.57 -7.04 -7.34
N LEU A 341 -6.45 -7.65 -7.02
CA LEU A 341 -5.30 -7.90 -7.89
C LEU A 341 -4.71 -9.26 -7.51
N PRO A 342 -3.98 -9.93 -8.41
CA PRO A 342 -3.10 -11.03 -8.03
C PRO A 342 -2.21 -10.62 -6.86
N LEU A 343 -1.98 -11.50 -5.89
CA LEU A 343 -1.24 -11.13 -4.69
C LEU A 343 0.24 -10.89 -5.01
N MET A 344 0.71 -9.72 -4.64
CA MET A 344 2.11 -9.32 -4.76
C MET A 344 3.01 -10.08 -3.79
N HIS A 345 2.50 -10.32 -2.57
CA HIS A 345 3.23 -10.97 -1.47
C HIS A 345 2.34 -11.95 -0.72
N GLU A 346 2.97 -13.01 -0.23
CA GLU A 346 2.39 -14.04 0.63
C GLU A 346 1.85 -13.49 1.96
N SER A 347 2.36 -12.36 2.40
CA SER A 347 1.98 -11.70 3.66
C SER A 347 0.58 -11.07 3.67
N SER A 348 -0.15 -11.10 2.54
CA SER A 348 -1.53 -10.59 2.48
C SER A 348 -2.48 -11.34 3.43
N VAL A 349 -2.43 -12.66 3.44
CA VAL A 349 -3.27 -13.49 4.32
C VAL A 349 -2.98 -13.24 5.81
N PRO A 350 -1.72 -13.33 6.30
CA PRO A 350 -1.44 -13.05 7.70
C PRO A 350 -1.75 -11.61 8.13
N MET A 351 -1.67 -10.64 7.23
CA MET A 351 -2.09 -9.27 7.52
C MET A 351 -3.60 -9.18 7.78
N ALA A 352 -4.41 -9.90 6.97
CA ALA A 352 -5.85 -10.03 7.20
C ALA A 352 -6.17 -10.75 8.52
N MET A 353 -5.38 -11.77 8.90
CA MET A 353 -5.53 -12.47 10.18
C MET A 353 -5.22 -11.57 11.37
N ILE A 354 -4.17 -10.74 11.29
CA ILE A 354 -3.87 -9.72 12.31
C ILE A 354 -5.06 -8.76 12.44
N ALA A 355 -5.58 -8.26 11.32
CA ALA A 355 -6.73 -7.36 11.33
C ALA A 355 -7.99 -8.02 11.93
N ALA A 356 -8.27 -9.29 11.60
CA ALA A 356 -9.37 -10.04 12.18
C ALA A 356 -9.23 -10.18 13.70
N ARG A 357 -8.01 -10.45 14.21
CA ARG A 357 -7.74 -10.52 15.64
C ARG A 357 -7.94 -9.16 16.32
N ALA A 358 -7.39 -8.10 15.76
CA ALA A 358 -7.55 -6.75 16.29
C ALA A 358 -9.04 -6.35 16.35
N ARG A 359 -9.80 -6.67 15.29
CA ARG A 359 -11.26 -6.42 15.27
C ARG A 359 -12.01 -7.19 16.35
N ALA A 360 -11.67 -8.45 16.57
CA ALA A 360 -12.25 -9.27 17.62
C ALA A 360 -11.97 -8.73 19.03
N ASP A 361 -10.85 -8.05 19.21
CA ASP A 361 -10.46 -7.37 20.44
C ASP A 361 -11.08 -5.96 20.58
N GLY A 362 -11.93 -5.52 19.64
CA GLY A 362 -12.58 -4.20 19.63
C GLY A 362 -11.71 -3.06 19.12
N VAL A 363 -10.49 -3.34 18.64
CA VAL A 363 -9.60 -2.35 18.03
C VAL A 363 -10.10 -1.99 16.64
N LYS A 364 -10.01 -0.71 16.27
CA LYS A 364 -10.35 -0.20 14.92
C LYS A 364 -9.17 0.39 14.18
N VAL A 365 -8.06 0.68 14.85
CA VAL A 365 -6.88 1.34 14.27
C VAL A 365 -5.61 0.58 14.64
N LEU A 366 -4.71 0.36 13.66
CA LEU A 366 -3.38 -0.19 13.87
C LEU A 366 -2.31 0.73 13.27
N LEU A 367 -1.26 1.02 14.04
CA LEU A 367 -0.08 1.71 13.52
C LEU A 367 0.90 0.68 12.95
N SER A 368 1.53 0.99 11.81
CA SER A 368 2.50 0.12 11.14
C SER A 368 3.83 0.83 10.84
N GLY A 369 4.86 0.05 10.50
CA GLY A 369 6.18 0.55 10.15
C GLY A 369 6.40 0.80 8.64
N GLU A 370 5.34 0.74 7.81
CA GLU A 370 5.47 0.94 6.35
C GLU A 370 5.99 2.35 6.02
N GLY A 371 6.77 2.45 4.92
CA GLY A 371 7.44 3.67 4.48
C GLY A 371 8.86 3.84 5.03
N ALA A 372 9.25 3.09 6.07
CA ALA A 372 10.59 3.18 6.64
C ALA A 372 11.67 2.65 5.68
N ASP A 373 11.36 1.61 4.91
CA ASP A 373 12.31 1.01 3.98
C ASP A 373 12.66 1.94 2.83
N GLU A 374 11.68 2.61 2.27
CA GLU A 374 11.82 3.57 1.19
C GLU A 374 12.59 4.81 1.64
N LEU A 375 12.27 5.33 2.83
CA LEU A 375 12.92 6.53 3.35
C LEU A 375 14.35 6.29 3.84
N PHE A 376 14.61 5.15 4.48
CA PHE A 376 15.89 4.87 5.15
C PHE A 376 16.68 3.72 4.54
N GLY A 377 16.28 3.25 3.36
CA GLY A 377 17.01 2.28 2.56
C GLY A 377 17.07 0.88 3.15
N GLY A 378 15.91 0.23 3.31
CA GLY A 378 15.82 -1.08 3.92
C GLY A 378 15.89 -2.28 2.97
N TYR A 379 15.68 -2.09 1.67
CA TYR A 379 15.58 -3.18 0.70
C TYR A 379 16.92 -3.65 0.16
N ASP A 380 17.30 -4.90 0.48
CA ASP A 380 18.51 -5.53 -0.03
C ASP A 380 18.40 -5.93 -1.50
N PHE A 381 17.20 -6.35 -1.92
CA PHE A 381 16.98 -6.98 -3.21
C PHE A 381 16.67 -5.97 -4.33
N LEU A 382 16.09 -4.81 -4.01
CA LEU A 382 15.74 -3.79 -5.00
C LEU A 382 16.95 -2.93 -5.41
N HIS A 383 17.87 -2.63 -4.47
CA HIS A 383 18.95 -1.66 -4.66
C HIS A 383 20.34 -2.25 -4.45
N HIS A 384 20.50 -3.54 -4.75
CA HIS A 384 21.73 -4.27 -4.46
C HIS A 384 22.96 -3.69 -5.19
N ALA A 385 22.79 -3.27 -6.44
CA ALA A 385 23.86 -2.72 -7.25
C ALA A 385 24.25 -1.31 -6.78
N GLU A 386 23.26 -0.46 -6.53
CA GLU A 386 23.44 0.93 -6.10
C GLU A 386 24.08 1.01 -4.70
N TYR A 387 23.66 0.14 -3.77
CA TYR A 387 24.31 0.02 -2.47
C TYR A 387 25.75 -0.47 -2.56
N ALA A 388 26.00 -1.46 -3.41
CA ALA A 388 27.34 -1.98 -3.61
C ALA A 388 28.27 -0.92 -4.17
N ALA A 389 27.75 -0.13 -5.10
CA ALA A 389 28.47 0.99 -5.70
C ALA A 389 28.78 2.07 -4.65
N PHE A 390 27.77 2.49 -3.88
CA PHE A 390 27.91 3.51 -2.83
C PHE A 390 28.87 3.09 -1.71
N LEU A 391 28.83 1.84 -1.24
CA LEU A 391 29.68 1.33 -0.16
C LEU A 391 31.13 1.04 -0.60
N GLY A 392 31.41 1.09 -1.91
CA GLY A 392 32.74 0.97 -2.49
C GLY A 392 33.30 -0.47 -2.60
N PRO A 393 34.56 -0.62 -3.06
CA PRO A 393 35.12 -1.92 -3.48
C PRO A 393 35.15 -3.01 -2.40
N GLY A 394 35.26 -2.65 -1.13
CA GLY A 394 35.26 -3.61 -0.03
C GLY A 394 33.90 -4.29 0.17
N ALA A 395 32.81 -3.56 0.00
CA ALA A 395 31.45 -4.08 0.08
C ALA A 395 31.12 -4.92 -1.17
N GLN A 396 31.52 -4.47 -2.36
CA GLN A 396 31.39 -5.23 -3.60
C GLN A 396 32.08 -6.59 -3.52
N ARG A 397 33.26 -6.66 -2.90
CA ARG A 397 34.02 -7.91 -2.71
C ARG A 397 33.30 -8.86 -1.75
N ARG A 398 32.73 -8.36 -0.65
CA ARG A 398 31.92 -9.19 0.29
C ARG A 398 30.66 -9.72 -0.40
N GLN A 399 29.97 -8.90 -1.15
CA GLN A 399 28.77 -9.30 -1.89
C GLN A 399 29.07 -10.37 -2.95
N ARG A 400 30.18 -10.23 -3.71
CA ARG A 400 30.63 -11.27 -4.65
C ARG A 400 30.93 -12.60 -3.93
N LEU A 401 31.56 -12.53 -2.75
CA LEU A 401 31.82 -13.71 -1.92
C LEU A 401 30.55 -14.35 -1.37
N GLU A 402 29.56 -13.56 -0.95
CA GLU A 402 28.26 -14.07 -0.52
C GLU A 402 27.47 -14.68 -1.68
N ALA A 403 27.46 -14.07 -2.85
CA ALA A 403 26.86 -14.62 -4.06
C ALA A 403 27.55 -15.92 -4.52
N VAL A 404 28.87 -16.02 -4.39
CA VAL A 404 29.64 -17.26 -4.66
C VAL A 404 29.29 -18.32 -3.62
N ARG A 405 29.23 -17.97 -2.32
CA ARG A 405 28.83 -18.88 -1.25
C ARG A 405 27.40 -19.42 -1.44
N ALA A 406 26.45 -18.55 -1.81
CA ALA A 406 25.09 -18.94 -2.12
C ALA A 406 25.01 -19.87 -3.36
N ARG A 407 25.83 -19.60 -4.40
CA ARG A 407 25.95 -20.48 -5.57
C ARG A 407 26.58 -21.84 -5.21
N VAL A 408 27.63 -21.84 -4.38
CA VAL A 408 28.29 -23.08 -3.92
C VAL A 408 27.36 -23.88 -3.02
N ALA A 409 26.66 -23.25 -2.09
CA ALA A 409 25.63 -23.90 -1.26
C ALA A 409 24.51 -24.51 -2.13
N GLY A 410 24.05 -23.78 -3.15
CA GLY A 410 23.09 -24.28 -4.13
C GLY A 410 23.65 -25.43 -5.00
N LEU A 411 24.97 -25.49 -5.27
CA LEU A 411 25.61 -26.60 -5.98
C LEU A 411 25.76 -27.84 -5.10
N VAL A 412 26.07 -27.67 -3.83
CA VAL A 412 26.20 -28.77 -2.85
C VAL A 412 24.84 -29.45 -2.62
N LEU A 413 23.76 -28.66 -2.50
CA LEU A 413 22.39 -29.18 -2.42
C LEU A 413 21.89 -29.83 -3.72
N ARG A 414 22.51 -29.51 -4.88
CA ARG A 414 22.15 -30.07 -6.21
C ARG A 414 22.92 -31.32 -6.59
N ARG A 415 23.99 -31.71 -5.91
CA ARG A 415 24.77 -32.94 -6.23
C ARG A 415 24.02 -34.22 -5.94
N GLY A 416 22.84 -34.18 -5.33
CA GLY A 416 21.98 -35.35 -5.11
C GLY A 416 20.97 -35.67 -6.22
N ARG A 417 20.82 -34.86 -7.28
CA ARG A 417 19.84 -35.11 -8.35
C ARG A 417 20.42 -34.75 -9.74
N GLY A 418 20.90 -35.76 -10.43
CA GLY A 418 20.94 -35.99 -11.89
C GLY A 418 21.53 -34.95 -12.84
N LEU A 419 22.62 -35.33 -13.51
CA LEU A 419 23.40 -34.61 -14.52
C LEU A 419 22.71 -34.39 -15.90
N LEU A 420 21.47 -34.82 -16.11
CA LEU A 420 20.79 -34.80 -17.42
C LEU A 420 19.85 -33.59 -17.66
N SER A 421 19.79 -32.62 -16.74
CA SER A 421 18.79 -31.53 -16.82
C SER A 421 19.29 -30.18 -17.38
N GLY A 422 20.59 -30.07 -17.72
CA GLY A 422 21.21 -28.79 -18.09
C GLY A 422 20.85 -28.27 -19.49
N ALA A 423 20.77 -29.13 -20.47
CA ALA A 423 20.45 -28.76 -21.85
C ALA A 423 18.95 -28.47 -22.05
N ARG A 424 18.10 -29.26 -21.40
CA ARG A 424 16.65 -29.04 -21.39
C ARG A 424 16.26 -27.73 -20.74
N ARG A 425 16.92 -27.33 -19.61
CA ARG A 425 16.72 -26.05 -18.92
C ARG A 425 17.17 -24.82 -19.71
N ARG A 426 18.15 -24.93 -20.61
CA ARG A 426 18.54 -23.81 -21.50
C ARG A 426 17.52 -23.56 -22.61
N LEU A 427 16.88 -24.61 -23.11
CA LEU A 427 15.80 -24.50 -24.09
C LEU A 427 14.52 -23.95 -23.44
N GLU A 428 14.20 -24.46 -22.24
CA GLU A 428 13.05 -24.01 -21.44
C GLU A 428 13.19 -22.55 -20.98
N ARG A 429 14.42 -22.08 -20.66
CA ARG A 429 14.68 -20.64 -20.39
C ARG A 429 14.43 -19.72 -21.59
N ARG A 430 14.66 -20.19 -22.82
CA ARG A 430 14.35 -19.40 -24.03
C ARG A 430 12.85 -19.36 -24.32
N ARG A 431 12.06 -20.36 -23.91
CA ARG A 431 10.61 -20.40 -24.10
C ARG A 431 9.84 -19.66 -22.99
N SER A 432 10.41 -19.51 -21.80
CA SER A 432 9.79 -18.72 -20.72
C SER A 432 9.99 -17.21 -20.88
N SER A 433 10.68 -16.74 -21.90
CA SER A 433 11.00 -15.33 -22.11
C SER A 433 9.77 -14.42 -22.28
N ALA A 434 8.67 -14.94 -22.79
CA ALA A 434 7.45 -14.17 -22.99
C ALA A 434 6.79 -13.64 -21.69
N LEU A 435 7.09 -14.30 -20.52
CA LEU A 435 6.70 -13.80 -19.19
C LEU A 435 7.87 -13.14 -18.44
N THR A 436 9.11 -13.28 -18.97
CA THR A 436 10.33 -12.76 -18.34
C THR A 436 10.83 -11.48 -18.96
N ASP A 437 10.45 -11.19 -20.21
CA ASP A 437 10.75 -9.91 -20.84
C ASP A 437 9.74 -8.87 -20.35
N PRO A 438 10.18 -7.68 -19.96
CA PRO A 438 9.26 -6.61 -19.61
C PRO A 438 8.29 -6.38 -20.76
N PRO A 439 7.02 -6.11 -20.49
CA PRO A 439 6.11 -5.72 -21.55
C PRO A 439 6.72 -4.55 -22.31
N PRO A 440 6.53 -4.49 -23.63
CA PRO A 440 7.00 -3.36 -24.44
C PRO A 440 6.44 -2.04 -23.89
N ALA A 441 7.11 -0.96 -24.23
CA ALA A 441 6.81 0.39 -23.81
C ALA A 441 5.29 0.68 -23.81
N GLY A 442 4.78 1.11 -22.67
CA GLY A 442 3.41 1.52 -22.45
C GLY A 442 3.38 2.59 -21.37
N ALA A 443 2.20 3.07 -21.01
CA ALA A 443 2.00 4.11 -19.98
C ALA A 443 2.73 3.83 -18.66
N ALA A 444 2.93 2.55 -18.32
CA ALA A 444 3.70 2.12 -17.16
C ALA A 444 5.20 2.47 -17.26
N VAL A 445 5.80 2.27 -18.43
CA VAL A 445 7.23 2.59 -18.67
C VAL A 445 7.43 4.10 -18.68
N GLU A 446 6.52 4.84 -19.29
CA GLU A 446 6.53 6.30 -19.32
C GLU A 446 6.40 6.88 -17.90
N PHE A 447 5.52 6.34 -17.08
CA PHE A 447 5.36 6.74 -15.68
C PHE A 447 6.66 6.50 -14.89
N HIS A 448 7.27 5.32 -15.00
CA HIS A 448 8.56 5.01 -14.35
C HIS A 448 9.68 5.95 -14.81
N ALA A 449 9.77 6.19 -16.11
CA ALA A 449 10.78 7.08 -16.67
C ALA A 449 10.59 8.51 -16.16
N ALA A 450 9.36 9.01 -16.11
CA ALA A 450 9.06 10.34 -15.61
C ALA A 450 9.39 10.49 -14.11
N VAL A 451 9.01 9.50 -13.28
CA VAL A 451 9.36 9.49 -11.85
C VAL A 451 10.86 9.39 -11.65
N GLY A 452 11.54 8.51 -12.38
CA GLY A 452 12.99 8.35 -12.31
C GLY A 452 13.74 9.63 -12.71
N ALA A 453 13.30 10.29 -13.79
CA ALA A 453 13.88 11.56 -14.23
C ALA A 453 13.68 12.68 -13.19
N ALA A 454 12.47 12.80 -12.60
CA ALA A 454 12.20 13.77 -11.55
C ALA A 454 13.04 13.51 -10.28
N SER A 455 13.19 12.25 -9.90
CA SER A 455 14.01 11.84 -8.74
C SER A 455 15.49 12.11 -8.97
N ALA A 456 16.00 11.83 -10.17
CA ALA A 456 17.39 12.13 -10.55
C ALA A 456 17.65 13.65 -10.59
N ALA A 457 16.71 14.44 -11.11
CA ALA A 457 16.81 15.90 -11.12
C ALA A 457 16.83 16.49 -9.70
N ALA A 458 16.02 15.95 -8.78
CA ALA A 458 15.99 16.39 -7.38
C ALA A 458 17.34 16.22 -6.68
N TYR A 459 18.10 15.17 -7.02
CA TYR A 459 19.44 14.90 -6.46
C TYR A 459 20.60 15.23 -7.40
N ALA A 460 20.38 16.06 -8.42
CA ALA A 460 21.45 16.48 -9.35
C ALA A 460 22.63 17.19 -8.67
N HIS A 461 22.43 17.73 -7.46
CA HIS A 461 23.47 18.31 -6.62
C HIS A 461 24.38 17.28 -5.93
N HIS A 462 24.03 15.98 -5.97
CA HIS A 462 24.81 14.86 -5.49
C HIS A 462 25.21 13.97 -6.69
N PRO A 463 26.34 14.23 -7.37
CA PRO A 463 26.74 13.45 -8.55
C PRO A 463 27.19 12.04 -8.20
N GLY A 464 27.17 11.16 -9.21
CA GLY A 464 27.67 9.80 -9.13
C GLY A 464 26.76 8.83 -8.36
N GLU A 465 27.36 7.82 -7.76
CA GLU A 465 26.70 6.69 -7.13
C GLU A 465 25.82 7.08 -5.94
N ARG A 466 26.17 8.15 -5.24
CA ARG A 466 25.37 8.72 -4.14
C ARG A 466 24.04 9.24 -4.66
N GLY A 467 24.06 10.13 -5.64
CA GLY A 467 22.83 10.70 -6.22
C GLY A 467 21.96 9.62 -6.86
N ALA A 468 22.56 8.60 -7.47
CA ALA A 468 21.81 7.47 -8.04
C ALA A 468 21.02 6.68 -6.98
N LEU A 469 21.65 6.37 -5.84
CA LEU A 469 20.95 5.67 -4.75
C LEU A 469 19.87 6.54 -4.10
N GLU A 470 20.14 7.83 -3.88
CA GLU A 470 19.13 8.77 -3.34
C GLU A 470 17.94 8.91 -4.28
N ALA A 471 18.18 9.05 -5.59
CA ALA A 471 17.14 9.12 -6.61
C ALA A 471 16.30 7.83 -6.65
N GLN A 472 16.93 6.67 -6.49
CA GLN A 472 16.20 5.40 -6.45
C GLN A 472 15.30 5.29 -5.23
N LEU A 473 15.80 5.62 -4.02
CA LEU A 473 15.01 5.64 -2.80
C LEU A 473 13.81 6.62 -2.89
N LEU A 474 14.03 7.77 -3.53
CA LEU A 474 12.97 8.74 -3.77
C LEU A 474 11.94 8.21 -4.77
N SER A 475 12.39 7.54 -5.82
CA SER A 475 11.52 6.92 -6.83
C SER A 475 10.60 5.87 -6.21
N ASP A 476 11.10 5.08 -5.26
CA ASP A 476 10.31 4.05 -4.58
C ASP A 476 9.10 4.61 -3.84
N LEU A 477 9.17 5.84 -3.31
CA LEU A 477 8.02 6.50 -2.68
C LEU A 477 6.85 6.72 -3.64
N SER A 478 7.10 6.80 -4.95
CA SER A 478 6.07 7.02 -5.97
C SER A 478 5.71 5.78 -6.76
N VAL A 479 6.63 4.81 -6.86
CA VAL A 479 6.47 3.63 -7.73
C VAL A 479 6.12 2.39 -6.94
N TYR A 480 6.91 2.05 -5.93
CA TYR A 480 6.77 0.79 -5.20
C TYR A 480 5.87 0.91 -3.96
N LEU A 481 6.09 1.94 -3.16
CA LEU A 481 5.35 2.17 -1.90
C LEU A 481 3.83 2.23 -2.07
N PRO A 482 3.24 2.88 -3.10
CA PRO A 482 1.79 2.92 -3.26
C PRO A 482 1.13 1.54 -3.36
N HIS A 483 1.84 0.55 -3.90
CA HIS A 483 1.35 -0.83 -3.99
C HIS A 483 1.37 -1.54 -2.64
N LEU A 484 2.40 -1.30 -1.83
CA LEU A 484 2.48 -1.81 -0.46
C LEU A 484 1.37 -1.22 0.42
N LEU A 485 1.11 0.09 0.28
CA LEU A 485 0.07 0.79 1.02
C LEU A 485 -1.33 0.33 0.60
N ASN A 486 -1.58 0.15 -0.70
CA ASN A 486 -2.83 -0.40 -1.22
C ASN A 486 -3.07 -1.83 -0.72
N ARG A 487 -2.04 -2.69 -0.76
CA ARG A 487 -2.08 -4.04 -0.19
C ARG A 487 -2.43 -3.99 1.30
N GLN A 488 -1.76 -3.13 2.08
CA GLN A 488 -2.00 -2.99 3.50
C GLN A 488 -3.43 -2.53 3.78
N ASP A 489 -3.88 -1.45 3.14
CA ASP A 489 -5.24 -0.91 3.30
C ASP A 489 -6.29 -1.98 3.01
N LYS A 490 -6.22 -2.64 1.84
CA LYS A 490 -7.23 -3.62 1.44
C LYS A 490 -7.26 -4.85 2.35
N ASN A 491 -6.10 -5.40 2.72
CA ASN A 491 -6.02 -6.57 3.59
C ASN A 491 -6.48 -6.29 5.03
N THR A 492 -6.35 -5.07 5.52
CA THR A 492 -6.85 -4.73 6.85
C THR A 492 -8.29 -4.25 6.82
N MET A 493 -8.67 -3.53 5.77
CA MET A 493 -10.03 -3.02 5.61
C MET A 493 -11.07 -4.10 5.32
N GLN A 494 -10.69 -5.27 4.80
CA GLN A 494 -11.61 -6.42 4.75
C GLN A 494 -12.17 -6.83 6.13
N ARG A 495 -11.51 -6.38 7.21
CA ARG A 495 -11.93 -6.58 8.61
C ARG A 495 -12.27 -5.26 9.31
N SER A 496 -12.51 -4.18 8.57
CA SER A 496 -12.81 -2.85 9.10
C SER A 496 -11.73 -2.36 10.08
N ILE A 497 -10.45 -2.52 9.75
CA ILE A 497 -9.31 -2.02 10.51
C ILE A 497 -8.58 -0.97 9.69
N GLU A 498 -8.47 0.24 10.25
CA GLU A 498 -7.64 1.30 9.69
C GLU A 498 -6.15 1.06 10.01
N THR A 499 -5.28 1.13 8.99
CA THR A 499 -3.84 1.21 9.23
C THR A 499 -3.31 2.61 9.01
N ARG A 500 -2.42 3.05 9.93
CA ARG A 500 -1.73 4.32 9.93
C ARG A 500 -0.22 4.12 9.81
N VAL A 501 0.43 5.03 9.08
CA VAL A 501 1.84 4.90 8.66
C VAL A 501 2.66 6.09 9.16
N PRO A 502 3.22 6.04 10.39
CA PRO A 502 3.93 7.17 10.98
C PRO A 502 5.14 7.65 10.17
N PHE A 503 5.84 6.77 9.47
CA PHE A 503 6.99 7.16 8.64
C PHE A 503 6.62 8.08 7.48
N LEU A 504 5.36 8.06 7.02
CA LEU A 504 4.89 8.90 5.92
C LEU A 504 4.29 10.24 6.36
N ASP A 505 4.60 10.69 7.57
CA ASP A 505 4.30 12.06 7.98
C ASP A 505 5.12 13.07 7.15
N PRO A 506 4.52 14.16 6.67
CA PRO A 506 5.24 15.16 5.88
C PRO A 506 6.54 15.67 6.53
N GLY A 507 6.56 15.84 7.86
CA GLY A 507 7.75 16.25 8.61
C GLY A 507 8.86 15.20 8.59
N VAL A 508 8.50 13.91 8.78
CA VAL A 508 9.43 12.79 8.72
C VAL A 508 9.99 12.63 7.31
N VAL A 509 9.13 12.69 6.28
CA VAL A 509 9.56 12.58 4.88
C VAL A 509 10.48 13.72 4.50
N ALA A 510 10.08 14.97 4.76
CA ALA A 510 10.90 16.15 4.45
C ALA A 510 12.24 16.17 5.20
N LEU A 511 12.32 15.57 6.39
CA LEU A 511 13.60 15.35 7.06
C LEU A 511 14.40 14.23 6.37
N ALA A 512 13.80 13.05 6.19
CA ALA A 512 14.49 11.86 5.72
C ALA A 512 15.12 12.04 4.34
N VAL A 513 14.40 12.65 3.37
CA VAL A 513 14.93 12.84 2.00
C VAL A 513 16.09 13.83 1.94
N ASN A 514 16.26 14.69 2.95
CA ASN A 514 17.34 15.68 3.04
C ASN A 514 18.47 15.26 4.00
N LEU A 515 18.32 14.13 4.72
CA LEU A 515 19.40 13.61 5.55
C LEU A 515 20.57 13.12 4.71
N PRO A 516 21.84 13.28 5.18
CA PRO A 516 22.98 12.65 4.55
C PRO A 516 22.76 11.15 4.37
N LEU A 517 23.06 10.64 3.17
CA LEU A 517 22.84 9.24 2.83
C LEU A 517 23.58 8.29 3.81
N GLU A 518 24.78 8.69 4.25
CA GLU A 518 25.58 7.96 5.24
C GLU A 518 24.84 7.80 6.57
N VAL A 519 24.06 8.78 6.98
CA VAL A 519 23.24 8.73 8.21
C VAL A 519 22.05 7.79 8.02
N ARG A 520 21.45 7.84 6.83
CA ARG A 520 20.29 7.00 6.49
C ARG A 520 20.64 5.52 6.42
N VAL A 521 21.75 5.16 5.76
CA VAL A 521 21.99 3.78 5.32
C VAL A 521 23.19 3.08 5.97
N THR A 522 24.08 3.78 6.70
CA THR A 522 25.29 3.16 7.28
C THR A 522 25.28 3.17 8.82
N PRO A 523 26.05 2.29 9.48
CA PRO A 523 26.91 1.21 8.94
C PRO A 523 26.11 -0.01 8.45
N LEU A 524 24.89 -0.14 8.88
CA LEU A 524 23.90 -1.10 8.43
C LEU A 524 22.71 -0.32 7.87
N ARG A 525 22.01 -0.86 6.88
CA ARG A 525 20.79 -0.26 6.33
C ARG A 525 19.87 0.24 7.43
N LYS A 526 19.18 1.37 7.21
CA LYS A 526 18.41 2.09 8.22
C LYS A 526 19.29 2.59 9.37
N GLY A 527 20.48 3.10 9.05
CA GLY A 527 21.50 3.44 10.05
C GLY A 527 20.97 4.22 11.24
N VAL A 528 20.37 5.39 10.98
CA VAL A 528 19.81 6.25 12.04
C VAL A 528 18.67 5.59 12.81
N LEU A 529 17.80 4.78 12.15
CA LEU A 529 16.74 4.06 12.87
C LEU A 529 17.31 2.98 13.79
N ARG A 530 18.46 2.39 13.44
CA ARG A 530 19.17 1.44 14.31
C ARG A 530 19.83 2.11 15.48
N ASP A 531 20.32 3.35 15.30
CA ASP A 531 20.81 4.16 16.41
C ASP A 531 19.69 4.43 17.43
N LEU A 532 18.49 4.76 16.97
CA LEU A 532 17.31 4.90 17.84
C LEU A 532 16.88 3.57 18.45
N ALA A 533 16.87 2.50 17.66
CA ALA A 533 16.53 1.17 18.17
C ALA A 533 17.48 0.73 19.29
N ALA A 534 18.77 1.08 19.22
CA ALA A 534 19.73 0.76 20.27
C ALA A 534 19.48 1.52 21.60
N GLN A 535 18.73 2.62 21.55
CA GLN A 535 18.37 3.42 22.71
C GLN A 535 17.03 2.99 23.34
N HIS A 536 16.09 2.52 22.52
CA HIS A 536 14.70 2.32 22.93
C HIS A 536 14.23 0.87 22.93
N LEU A 537 15.01 -0.05 22.34
CA LEU A 537 14.63 -1.45 22.14
C LEU A 537 15.69 -2.40 22.71
N PRO A 538 15.35 -3.67 22.93
CA PRO A 538 16.37 -4.69 23.27
C PRO A 538 17.54 -4.66 22.27
N PRO A 539 18.80 -4.75 22.73
CA PRO A 539 19.99 -4.51 21.91
C PRO A 539 20.10 -5.41 20.66
N GLU A 540 19.56 -6.62 20.72
CA GLU A 540 19.55 -7.56 19.61
C GLU A 540 18.65 -7.09 18.45
N ILE A 541 17.60 -6.30 18.71
CA ILE A 541 16.70 -5.76 17.68
C ILE A 541 17.44 -4.74 16.81
N ALA A 542 18.23 -3.86 17.41
CA ALA A 542 19.04 -2.88 16.68
C ALA A 542 20.04 -3.53 15.71
N ARG A 543 20.52 -4.73 16.02
CA ARG A 543 21.52 -5.48 15.24
C ARG A 543 20.89 -6.52 14.31
N ARG A 544 19.60 -6.79 14.46
CA ARG A 544 18.90 -7.81 13.68
C ARG A 544 19.02 -7.54 12.18
N LYS A 545 19.41 -8.57 11.42
CA LYS A 545 19.31 -8.50 9.95
C LYS A 545 17.82 -8.43 9.58
N LYS A 546 17.46 -7.59 8.60
CA LYS A 546 16.09 -7.57 8.08
C LYS A 546 15.77 -8.95 7.49
N VAL A 547 14.75 -9.58 8.02
CA VAL A 547 14.04 -10.70 7.41
C VAL A 547 12.70 -10.09 7.02
N GLY A 548 12.37 -10.02 5.74
CA GLY A 548 11.02 -9.61 5.34
C GLY A 548 10.01 -10.63 5.87
N PHE A 549 8.75 -10.26 5.99
CA PHE A 549 7.67 -11.21 6.29
C PHE A 549 7.45 -12.11 5.07
N GLY A 550 8.43 -12.95 4.76
CA GLY A 550 8.44 -13.86 3.63
C GLY A 550 8.65 -15.30 4.11
N PHE A 551 7.80 -16.21 3.67
CA PHE A 551 7.88 -17.64 3.91
C PHE A 551 7.78 -18.41 2.60
N ASP A 552 8.14 -19.69 2.60
CA ASP A 552 8.08 -20.50 1.39
C ASP A 552 6.62 -20.86 1.03
N VAL A 553 6.06 -20.09 0.12
CA VAL A 553 4.70 -20.28 -0.40
C VAL A 553 4.51 -21.63 -1.06
N ARG A 554 5.57 -22.19 -1.67
CA ARG A 554 5.47 -23.51 -2.32
C ARG A 554 5.18 -24.60 -1.30
N ALA A 555 5.74 -24.49 -0.10
CA ALA A 555 5.44 -25.43 0.97
C ALA A 555 3.96 -25.32 1.42
N TYR A 556 3.35 -24.15 1.24
CA TYR A 556 1.95 -23.91 1.61
C TYR A 556 0.96 -24.26 0.50
N LEU A 557 1.29 -23.98 -0.74
CA LEU A 557 0.55 -24.49 -1.90
C LEU A 557 0.68 -26.02 -1.96
N GLY A 558 1.91 -26.55 -1.92
CA GLY A 558 2.25 -27.97 -1.83
C GLY A 558 1.44 -28.86 -2.76
N ASP A 559 1.22 -30.11 -2.31
CA ASP A 559 0.37 -31.09 -3.01
C ASP A 559 -1.14 -30.84 -2.81
N ALA A 560 -1.51 -29.81 -2.01
CA ALA A 560 -2.90 -29.47 -1.75
C ALA A 560 -3.54 -28.69 -2.91
N ALA A 561 -2.75 -27.91 -3.65
CA ALA A 561 -3.25 -27.15 -4.80
C ALA A 561 -3.33 -28.07 -6.02
N ARG A 562 -4.48 -28.09 -6.67
CA ARG A 562 -4.69 -28.92 -7.88
C ARG A 562 -3.92 -28.33 -9.07
N PRO A 563 -2.95 -29.07 -9.65
CA PRO A 563 -2.15 -28.54 -10.77
C PRO A 563 -3.00 -28.12 -11.97
N GLU A 564 -4.12 -28.81 -12.20
CA GLU A 564 -5.06 -28.57 -13.29
C GLU A 564 -5.72 -27.18 -13.18
N PHE A 565 -5.95 -26.69 -11.96
CA PHE A 565 -6.51 -25.37 -11.71
C PHE A 565 -5.70 -24.26 -12.39
N LEU A 566 -4.38 -24.36 -12.36
CA LEU A 566 -3.50 -23.40 -13.03
C LEU A 566 -3.18 -23.81 -14.49
N ALA A 567 -3.01 -25.12 -14.75
CA ALA A 567 -2.61 -25.60 -16.07
C ALA A 567 -3.69 -25.41 -17.14
N ASP A 568 -4.94 -25.60 -16.76
CA ASP A 568 -6.12 -25.45 -17.61
C ASP A 568 -6.93 -24.19 -17.28
N GLY A 569 -6.33 -23.27 -16.54
CA GLY A 569 -6.97 -22.10 -16.00
C GLY A 569 -7.20 -20.97 -17.00
N ARG A 570 -8.08 -20.04 -16.61
CA ARG A 570 -8.48 -18.85 -17.36
C ARG A 570 -7.32 -17.88 -17.61
N LEU A 571 -6.40 -17.77 -16.65
CA LEU A 571 -5.23 -16.89 -16.78
C LEU A 571 -4.39 -17.24 -18.02
N ARG A 572 -4.21 -18.54 -18.31
CA ARG A 572 -3.53 -19.00 -19.53
C ARG A 572 -4.19 -18.44 -20.78
N ASP A 573 -5.51 -18.55 -20.87
CA ASP A 573 -6.28 -18.14 -22.05
C ASP A 573 -6.26 -16.62 -22.21
N VAL A 574 -6.45 -15.88 -21.14
CA VAL A 574 -6.37 -14.40 -21.11
C VAL A 574 -4.99 -13.90 -21.53
N LEU A 575 -3.92 -14.58 -21.09
CA LEU A 575 -2.54 -14.24 -21.49
C LEU A 575 -2.16 -14.74 -22.89
N GLY A 576 -3.02 -15.52 -23.55
CA GLY A 576 -2.84 -16.00 -24.94
C GLY A 576 -1.81 -17.11 -25.09
N PHE A 577 -1.61 -17.95 -24.07
CA PHE A 577 -0.68 -19.08 -24.13
C PHE A 577 -1.38 -20.37 -24.56
N THR A 578 -0.71 -21.17 -25.39
CA THR A 578 -1.08 -22.58 -25.57
C THR A 578 -0.82 -23.37 -24.28
N ARG A 579 -1.47 -24.53 -24.14
CA ARG A 579 -1.27 -25.42 -22.97
C ARG A 579 0.20 -25.84 -22.80
N GLU A 580 0.91 -26.12 -23.90
CA GLU A 580 2.31 -26.53 -23.87
C GLU A 580 3.23 -25.37 -23.45
N GLU A 581 3.04 -24.17 -24.01
CA GLU A 581 3.80 -22.97 -23.64
C GLU A 581 3.60 -22.61 -22.18
N TRP A 582 2.36 -22.67 -21.70
CA TRP A 582 2.01 -22.37 -20.32
C TRP A 582 2.62 -23.37 -19.34
N ALA A 583 2.50 -24.68 -19.63
CA ALA A 583 3.13 -25.72 -18.81
C ALA A 583 4.65 -25.55 -18.73
N GLY A 584 5.30 -25.17 -19.85
CA GLY A 584 6.73 -24.85 -19.86
C GLY A 584 7.07 -23.60 -19.04
N ALA A 585 6.22 -22.58 -19.06
CA ALA A 585 6.42 -21.33 -18.30
C ALA A 585 6.29 -21.56 -16.79
N ILE A 586 5.20 -22.16 -16.33
CA ILE A 586 4.93 -22.36 -14.89
C ILE A 586 5.93 -23.30 -14.21
N ALA A 587 6.46 -24.30 -14.93
CA ALA A 587 7.48 -25.20 -14.41
C ALA A 587 8.80 -24.48 -14.03
N GLY A 588 9.06 -23.32 -14.62
CA GLY A 588 10.24 -22.50 -14.38
C GLY A 588 10.06 -21.36 -13.38
N PHE A 589 8.87 -21.13 -12.85
CA PHE A 589 8.61 -19.99 -11.98
C PHE A 589 9.37 -20.04 -10.66
N ALA A 590 9.90 -18.89 -10.24
CA ALA A 590 10.35 -18.67 -8.88
C ALA A 590 9.14 -18.67 -7.91
N PRO A 591 9.33 -18.90 -6.60
CA PRO A 591 8.22 -19.01 -5.65
C PRO A 591 7.24 -17.82 -5.68
N ASP A 592 7.76 -16.61 -5.75
CA ASP A 592 6.99 -15.36 -5.82
C ASP A 592 6.16 -15.25 -7.12
N ARG A 593 6.72 -15.70 -8.24
CA ARG A 593 5.99 -15.74 -9.52
C ARG A 593 4.96 -16.87 -9.55
N ALA A 594 5.26 -17.99 -8.90
CA ALA A 594 4.28 -19.05 -8.74
C ALA A 594 3.05 -18.55 -7.96
N LEU A 595 3.26 -17.85 -6.84
CA LEU A 595 2.17 -17.22 -6.08
C LEU A 595 1.32 -16.30 -6.98
N ARG A 596 1.97 -15.42 -7.76
CA ARG A 596 1.27 -14.49 -8.64
C ARG A 596 0.49 -15.18 -9.74
N ALA A 597 0.99 -16.29 -10.28
CA ALA A 597 0.26 -17.07 -11.28
C ALA A 597 -0.97 -17.77 -10.67
N TRP A 598 -0.83 -18.41 -9.51
CA TRP A 598 -1.95 -19.05 -8.81
C TRP A 598 -3.03 -18.01 -8.42
N THR A 599 -2.62 -16.91 -7.83
CA THR A 599 -3.54 -15.85 -7.43
C THR A 599 -4.06 -15.04 -8.63
N GLY A 600 -3.34 -15.04 -9.74
CA GLY A 600 -3.80 -14.52 -11.03
C GLY A 600 -4.95 -15.34 -11.62
N GLU A 601 -4.87 -16.69 -11.51
CA GLU A 601 -5.97 -17.56 -11.89
C GLU A 601 -7.21 -17.33 -11.01
N VAL A 602 -7.02 -17.28 -9.69
CA VAL A 602 -8.10 -16.94 -8.74
C VAL A 602 -8.73 -15.57 -9.10
N TRP A 603 -7.91 -14.58 -9.42
CA TRP A 603 -8.37 -13.26 -9.81
C TRP A 603 -9.20 -13.30 -11.10
N CYS A 604 -8.74 -14.02 -12.14
CA CYS A 604 -9.49 -14.16 -13.39
C CYS A 604 -10.89 -14.73 -13.15
N ARG A 605 -11.01 -15.78 -12.36
CA ARG A 605 -12.30 -16.40 -12.04
C ARG A 605 -13.23 -15.48 -11.26
N LEU A 606 -12.69 -14.81 -10.24
CA LEU A 606 -13.50 -13.90 -9.41
C LEU A 606 -13.96 -12.65 -10.18
N PHE A 607 -13.07 -12.02 -10.95
CA PHE A 607 -13.32 -10.70 -11.51
C PHE A 607 -13.74 -10.71 -12.97
N LEU A 608 -13.26 -11.66 -13.78
CA LEU A 608 -13.63 -11.74 -15.20
C LEU A 608 -14.83 -12.66 -15.44
N GLU A 609 -14.94 -13.75 -14.67
CA GLU A 609 -16.02 -14.73 -14.82
C GLU A 609 -17.12 -14.56 -13.76
N GLY A 610 -16.87 -13.79 -12.71
CA GLY A 610 -17.84 -13.53 -11.65
C GLY A 610 -18.15 -14.74 -10.78
N GLU A 611 -17.24 -15.71 -10.70
CA GLU A 611 -17.41 -16.89 -9.87
C GLU A 611 -17.45 -16.54 -8.39
N ALA A 612 -18.26 -17.28 -7.62
CA ALA A 612 -18.30 -17.12 -6.18
C ALA A 612 -16.99 -17.64 -5.54
N GLY A 613 -16.44 -16.89 -4.58
CA GLY A 613 -15.18 -17.26 -3.93
C GLY A 613 -15.16 -18.66 -3.35
N ALA A 614 -16.27 -19.14 -2.78
CA ALA A 614 -16.38 -20.51 -2.27
C ALA A 614 -16.29 -21.58 -3.37
N ALA A 615 -16.76 -21.30 -4.59
CA ALA A 615 -16.62 -22.21 -5.73
C ALA A 615 -15.15 -22.27 -6.19
N VAL A 616 -14.51 -21.11 -6.29
CA VAL A 616 -13.07 -21.00 -6.65
C VAL A 616 -12.19 -21.72 -5.61
N ASP A 617 -12.51 -21.57 -4.33
CA ASP A 617 -11.80 -22.23 -3.22
C ASP A 617 -11.94 -23.75 -3.29
N ALA A 618 -13.15 -24.26 -3.53
CA ALA A 618 -13.42 -25.69 -3.69
C ALA A 618 -12.69 -26.29 -4.91
N GLU A 619 -12.58 -25.57 -6.01
CA GLU A 619 -11.82 -26.04 -7.18
C GLU A 619 -10.30 -26.02 -6.96
N LEU A 620 -9.81 -25.03 -6.25
CA LEU A 620 -8.38 -24.86 -5.97
C LEU A 620 -7.85 -25.93 -5.03
N TRP A 621 -8.59 -26.26 -3.98
CA TRP A 621 -8.11 -27.16 -2.93
C TRP A 621 -8.73 -28.56 -2.96
N GLY A 622 -9.85 -28.78 -3.63
CA GLY A 622 -10.51 -30.06 -3.73
C GLY A 622 -11.51 -30.33 -2.67
#